data_e301abf7289fef927fc82982be978d38
#
_entry.id   e301abf7289fef927fc82982be978d38
#
_cell.length_a   1.000
_cell.length_b   1.000
_cell.length_c   1.000
_cell.angle_alpha   90.00
_cell.angle_beta   90.00
_cell.angle_gamma   90.00
#
_symmetry.space_group_name_H-M   'P 1'
#
loop_
_entity.id
_entity.type
_entity.pdbx_description
1 polymer ?
#
loop_
_entity_poly.entity_id
_entity_poly.type
_entity_poly.pdbx_seq_one_letter_code
_entity_poly.pdbx_strand_id
1 'polypeptide(L)'
;MLLSLLFMTGCTDDGGDQVAQELSQNAALQERPTLEQEQARLTVVRDQVRDTLASELGLTAWNEADNGNAAGCADYPESDGFTAFLPLLALTGGVPDQQWADAVAVVEEVAAGAGFGGAETVVDQPGQHEVVLRGERESLLRFGTTKNATLRLEVGCHLTERDHS
;
A
#
# COMPACT_ATOMS: atom_id res chain seq x y z
N MET A 1 -27.46 58.40 -27.09
CA MET A 1 -27.30 57.06 -27.68
C MET A 1 -26.56 56.23 -26.61
N LEU A 2 -27.34 55.57 -25.71
CA LEU A 2 -26.81 54.76 -24.62
C LEU A 2 -26.65 53.30 -25.09
N LEU A 3 -25.45 52.78 -25.07
CA LEU A 3 -25.14 51.38 -25.38
C LEU A 3 -25.11 50.58 -24.09
N SER A 4 -26.14 49.79 -23.81
CA SER A 4 -26.21 48.85 -22.67
C SER A 4 -25.40 47.59 -23.02
N LEU A 5 -24.27 47.38 -22.32
CA LEU A 5 -23.60 46.09 -22.29
C LEU A 5 -24.33 45.15 -21.35
N LEU A 6 -24.90 44.07 -21.89
CA LEU A 6 -25.37 42.93 -21.10
C LEU A 6 -24.15 42.07 -20.74
N PHE A 7 -23.81 41.98 -19.44
CA PHE A 7 -22.94 40.96 -18.90
C PHE A 7 -23.76 39.67 -18.78
N MET A 8 -23.46 38.69 -19.62
CA MET A 8 -23.88 37.30 -19.41
C MET A 8 -22.97 36.70 -18.36
N THR A 9 -23.43 36.51 -17.13
CA THR A 9 -22.86 35.65 -16.12
C THR A 9 -23.08 34.21 -16.54
N GLY A 10 -22.02 33.57 -17.07
CA GLY A 10 -21.99 32.13 -17.29
C GLY A 10 -22.02 31.43 -15.94
N CYS A 11 -23.06 30.63 -15.67
CA CYS A 11 -23.01 29.61 -14.63
C CYS A 11 -21.97 28.58 -15.05
N THR A 12 -20.87 28.50 -14.33
CA THR A 12 -19.92 27.37 -14.41
C THR A 12 -20.64 26.17 -13.80
N ASP A 13 -20.85 25.14 -14.62
CA ASP A 13 -21.48 23.88 -14.26
C ASP A 13 -20.39 22.99 -13.62
N ASP A 14 -19.99 23.31 -12.36
CA ASP A 14 -18.98 22.55 -11.59
C ASP A 14 -19.39 21.08 -11.37
N GLY A 15 -20.69 20.77 -11.42
CA GLY A 15 -21.19 19.42 -11.21
C GLY A 15 -20.89 18.43 -12.34
N GLY A 16 -20.76 18.93 -13.57
CA GLY A 16 -20.48 18.09 -14.74
C GLY A 16 -19.03 17.57 -14.77
N ASP A 17 -18.09 18.38 -14.32
CA ASP A 17 -16.68 18.04 -14.30
C ASP A 17 -16.37 16.99 -13.21
N GLN A 18 -17.00 17.09 -12.04
CA GLN A 18 -16.82 16.10 -10.95
C GLN A 18 -17.34 14.72 -11.33
N VAL A 19 -18.55 14.63 -11.91
CA VAL A 19 -19.10 13.35 -12.38
C VAL A 19 -18.24 12.73 -13.47
N ALA A 20 -17.70 13.52 -14.37
CA ALA A 20 -16.80 13.03 -15.41
C ALA A 20 -15.47 12.50 -14.85
N GLN A 21 -14.91 13.14 -13.81
CA GLN A 21 -13.72 12.70 -13.11
C GLN A 21 -13.96 11.40 -12.33
N GLU A 22 -15.06 11.30 -11.58
CA GLU A 22 -15.48 10.09 -10.87
C GLU A 22 -15.57 8.89 -11.82
N LEU A 23 -16.32 9.03 -12.92
CA LEU A 23 -16.47 7.97 -13.92
C LEU A 23 -15.12 7.57 -14.54
N SER A 24 -14.23 8.51 -14.79
CA SER A 24 -12.91 8.25 -15.35
C SER A 24 -12.01 7.52 -14.36
N GLN A 25 -12.02 7.91 -13.08
CA GLN A 25 -11.22 7.27 -12.04
C GLN A 25 -11.73 5.86 -11.72
N ASN A 26 -13.04 5.68 -11.60
CA ASN A 26 -13.64 4.36 -11.42
C ASN A 26 -13.34 3.43 -12.61
N ALA A 27 -13.43 3.94 -13.86
CA ALA A 27 -13.08 3.14 -15.04
C ALA A 27 -11.63 2.66 -15.02
N ALA A 28 -10.69 3.49 -14.58
CA ALA A 28 -9.29 3.10 -14.43
C ALA A 28 -9.09 2.00 -13.36
N LEU A 29 -9.89 2.04 -12.28
CA LEU A 29 -9.84 1.05 -11.22
C LEU A 29 -10.57 -0.26 -11.58
N GLN A 30 -11.53 -0.24 -12.50
CA GLN A 30 -12.21 -1.45 -13.02
C GLN A 30 -11.25 -2.43 -13.72
N GLU A 31 -10.13 -1.93 -14.26
CA GLU A 31 -9.10 -2.77 -14.87
C GLU A 31 -8.23 -3.53 -13.86
N ARG A 32 -8.36 -3.19 -12.56
CA ARG A 32 -7.57 -3.79 -11.47
C ARG A 32 -8.34 -4.94 -10.82
N PRO A 33 -7.65 -5.85 -10.12
CA PRO A 33 -8.31 -6.77 -9.18
C PRO A 33 -9.14 -6.00 -8.14
N THR A 34 -10.12 -6.64 -7.52
CA THR A 34 -10.84 -6.01 -6.40
C THR A 34 -9.93 -5.83 -5.18
N LEU A 35 -10.31 -4.95 -4.27
CA LEU A 35 -9.60 -4.72 -3.02
C LEU A 35 -9.42 -6.03 -2.25
N GLU A 36 -10.47 -6.83 -2.15
CA GLU A 36 -10.47 -8.10 -1.42
C GLU A 36 -9.52 -9.13 -2.06
N GLN A 37 -9.48 -9.20 -3.40
CA GLN A 37 -8.56 -10.07 -4.12
C GLN A 37 -7.11 -9.66 -3.89
N GLU A 38 -6.82 -8.37 -3.95
CA GLU A 38 -5.47 -7.86 -3.74
C GLU A 38 -5.02 -7.97 -2.28
N GLN A 39 -5.92 -7.74 -1.31
CA GLN A 39 -5.67 -8.01 0.11
C GLN A 39 -5.34 -9.49 0.35
N ALA A 40 -6.10 -10.41 -0.24
CA ALA A 40 -5.84 -11.85 -0.13
C ALA A 40 -4.46 -12.22 -0.71
N ARG A 41 -4.13 -11.70 -1.89
CA ARG A 41 -2.83 -11.91 -2.54
C ARG A 41 -1.66 -11.41 -1.66
N LEU A 42 -1.74 -10.17 -1.18
CA LEU A 42 -0.69 -9.58 -0.37
C LEU A 42 -0.59 -10.18 1.03
N THR A 43 -1.68 -10.72 1.57
CA THR A 43 -1.64 -11.50 2.83
C THR A 43 -0.77 -12.75 2.65
N VAL A 44 -0.88 -13.45 1.54
CA VAL A 44 0.00 -14.60 1.23
C VAL A 44 1.47 -14.16 1.16
N VAL A 45 1.76 -13.05 0.50
CA VAL A 45 3.14 -12.50 0.43
C VAL A 45 3.67 -12.16 1.81
N ARG A 46 2.89 -11.45 2.65
CA ARG A 46 3.24 -11.11 4.03
C ARG A 46 3.61 -12.35 4.84
N ASP A 47 2.76 -13.36 4.75
CA ASP A 47 2.94 -14.59 5.52
C ASP A 47 4.16 -15.40 5.00
N GLN A 48 4.41 -15.42 3.69
CA GLN A 48 5.61 -16.02 3.12
C GLN A 48 6.89 -15.33 3.58
N VAL A 49 6.91 -13.98 3.60
CA VAL A 49 8.06 -13.22 4.16
C VAL A 49 8.31 -13.62 5.61
N ARG A 50 7.27 -13.60 6.46
CA ARG A 50 7.37 -14.02 7.86
C ARG A 50 7.92 -15.43 8.00
N ASP A 51 7.37 -16.38 7.27
CA ASP A 51 7.72 -17.79 7.37
C ASP A 51 9.14 -18.07 6.86
N THR A 52 9.58 -17.37 5.82
CA THR A 52 10.95 -17.47 5.30
C THR A 52 11.94 -16.86 6.30
N LEU A 53 11.67 -15.67 6.85
CA LEU A 53 12.49 -15.07 7.91
C LEU A 53 12.60 -15.99 9.14
N ALA A 54 11.51 -16.66 9.50
CA ALA A 54 11.50 -17.61 10.61
C ALA A 54 12.35 -18.87 10.31
N SER A 55 12.23 -19.44 9.11
CA SER A 55 12.93 -20.69 8.74
C SER A 55 14.41 -20.49 8.47
N GLU A 56 14.79 -19.38 7.82
CA GLU A 56 16.18 -19.16 7.41
C GLU A 56 17.02 -18.44 8.47
N LEU A 57 16.41 -17.50 9.20
CA LEU A 57 17.14 -16.66 10.15
C LEU A 57 16.73 -16.88 11.62
N GLY A 58 15.80 -17.80 11.89
CA GLY A 58 15.33 -18.07 13.24
C GLY A 58 14.47 -16.94 13.85
N LEU A 59 13.96 -16.02 13.05
CA LEU A 59 13.13 -14.91 13.48
C LEU A 59 11.67 -15.37 13.66
N THR A 60 11.35 -15.99 14.79
CA THR A 60 10.11 -16.76 14.99
C THR A 60 9.05 -16.10 15.85
N ALA A 61 9.40 -15.07 16.66
CA ALA A 61 8.50 -14.49 17.67
C ALA A 61 7.55 -13.41 17.07
N TRP A 62 6.87 -13.76 15.97
CA TRP A 62 5.92 -12.88 15.29
C TRP A 62 4.53 -12.92 15.91
N ASN A 63 3.87 -11.77 15.91
CA ASN A 63 2.45 -11.63 16.29
C ASN A 63 1.80 -10.53 15.45
N GLU A 64 0.48 -10.58 15.28
CA GLU A 64 -0.29 -9.45 14.74
C GLU A 64 -0.42 -8.38 15.81
N ALA A 65 0.01 -7.16 15.50
CA ALA A 65 0.01 -6.03 16.43
C ALA A 65 -1.18 -5.09 16.25
N ASP A 66 -1.89 -5.18 15.13
CA ASP A 66 -3.14 -4.46 14.85
C ASP A 66 -4.03 -5.30 13.89
N ASN A 67 -5.24 -4.80 13.63
CA ASN A 67 -6.21 -5.48 12.74
C ASN A 67 -6.16 -4.96 11.29
N GLY A 68 -5.22 -4.07 10.97
CA GLY A 68 -5.25 -3.35 9.71
C GLY A 68 -6.42 -2.35 9.63
N ASN A 69 -6.51 -1.65 8.52
CA ASN A 69 -7.60 -0.71 8.22
C ASN A 69 -7.68 -0.42 6.73
N ALA A 70 -8.74 0.27 6.31
CA ALA A 70 -8.90 0.78 4.96
C ALA A 70 -9.28 2.27 4.98
N ALA A 71 -8.95 2.97 3.90
CA ALA A 71 -9.30 4.38 3.69
C ALA A 71 -9.60 4.64 2.22
N GLY A 72 -10.28 5.72 1.90
CA GLY A 72 -10.44 6.18 0.52
C GLY A 72 -9.09 6.51 -0.13
N CYS A 73 -9.01 6.35 -1.44
CA CYS A 73 -7.79 6.55 -2.20
C CYS A 73 -7.40 8.02 -2.33
N ALA A 74 -6.22 8.41 -1.87
CA ALA A 74 -5.72 9.78 -1.99
C ALA A 74 -5.40 10.17 -3.45
N ASP A 75 -4.89 9.22 -4.26
CA ASP A 75 -4.52 9.45 -5.65
C ASP A 75 -5.72 9.38 -6.62
N TYR A 76 -6.87 8.92 -6.14
CA TYR A 76 -8.13 8.81 -6.86
C TYR A 76 -9.27 9.39 -6.02
N PRO A 77 -9.23 10.69 -5.68
CA PRO A 77 -10.10 11.30 -4.66
C PRO A 77 -11.58 11.33 -5.04
N GLU A 78 -11.90 11.24 -6.34
CA GLU A 78 -13.26 11.22 -6.85
C GLU A 78 -13.76 9.79 -7.19
N SER A 79 -13.00 8.74 -6.79
CA SER A 79 -13.39 7.35 -7.02
C SER A 79 -14.04 6.74 -5.79
N ASP A 80 -14.75 5.62 -6.01
CA ASP A 80 -15.25 4.73 -4.95
C ASP A 80 -14.15 3.77 -4.44
N GLY A 81 -12.88 4.01 -4.82
CA GLY A 81 -11.75 3.16 -4.48
C GLY A 81 -11.29 3.29 -3.03
N PHE A 82 -10.71 2.20 -2.54
CA PHE A 82 -10.07 2.12 -1.23
C PHE A 82 -8.64 1.60 -1.34
N THR A 83 -7.79 2.13 -0.49
CA THR A 83 -6.51 1.53 -0.11
C THR A 83 -6.66 0.81 1.22
N ALA A 84 -5.84 -0.20 1.49
CA ALA A 84 -5.90 -0.93 2.75
C ALA A 84 -4.51 -1.21 3.31
N PHE A 85 -4.41 -1.17 4.63
CA PHE A 85 -3.26 -1.64 5.38
C PHE A 85 -3.57 -3.03 5.93
N LEU A 86 -2.77 -4.03 5.57
CA LEU A 86 -2.90 -5.36 6.17
C LEU A 86 -2.51 -5.30 7.66
N PRO A 87 -2.99 -6.26 8.48
CA PRO A 87 -2.57 -6.35 9.87
C PRO A 87 -1.05 -6.31 9.99
N LEU A 88 -0.54 -5.43 10.85
CA LEU A 88 0.88 -5.28 11.13
C LEU A 88 1.42 -6.53 11.81
N LEU A 89 2.46 -7.13 11.25
CA LEU A 89 3.24 -8.14 11.95
C LEU A 89 4.37 -7.47 12.74
N ALA A 90 4.49 -7.86 14.01
CA ALA A 90 5.57 -7.43 14.87
C ALA A 90 6.38 -8.64 15.35
N LEU A 91 7.71 -8.56 15.25
CA LEU A 91 8.66 -9.53 15.79
C LEU A 91 9.22 -9.00 17.11
N THR A 92 8.97 -9.69 18.18
CA THR A 92 9.54 -9.35 19.50
C THR A 92 11.06 -9.54 19.51
N GLY A 93 11.78 -8.52 19.97
CA GLY A 93 13.24 -8.53 20.08
C GLY A 93 13.96 -7.97 18.83
N GLY A 94 13.22 -7.64 17.77
CA GLY A 94 13.78 -7.04 16.56
C GLY A 94 14.67 -7.96 15.72
N VAL A 95 15.34 -7.39 14.73
CA VAL A 95 16.38 -8.03 13.91
C VAL A 95 17.74 -7.47 14.35
N PRO A 96 18.70 -8.31 14.76
CA PRO A 96 20.04 -7.84 15.08
C PRO A 96 20.74 -7.20 13.87
N ASP A 97 21.56 -6.15 14.10
CA ASP A 97 22.29 -5.43 13.05
C ASP A 97 23.08 -6.38 12.12
N GLN A 98 23.70 -7.43 12.70
CA GLN A 98 24.50 -8.41 11.93
C GLN A 98 23.63 -9.27 11.00
N GLN A 99 22.33 -9.42 11.28
CA GLN A 99 21.39 -10.19 10.45
C GLN A 99 20.54 -9.29 9.54
N TRP A 100 20.64 -7.95 9.68
CA TRP A 100 19.77 -7.04 8.95
C TRP A 100 19.87 -7.20 7.43
N ALA A 101 21.09 -7.25 6.89
CA ALA A 101 21.30 -7.41 5.45
C ALA A 101 20.72 -8.73 4.91
N ASP A 102 20.89 -9.83 5.66
CA ASP A 102 20.33 -11.13 5.27
C ASP A 102 18.79 -11.11 5.35
N ALA A 103 18.24 -10.46 6.37
CA ALA A 103 16.78 -10.31 6.50
C ALA A 103 16.18 -9.48 5.35
N VAL A 104 16.84 -8.39 4.93
CA VAL A 104 16.42 -7.60 3.77
C VAL A 104 16.50 -8.45 2.49
N ALA A 105 17.56 -9.25 2.29
CA ALA A 105 17.68 -10.11 1.12
C ALA A 105 16.53 -11.13 1.03
N VAL A 106 16.15 -11.74 2.15
CA VAL A 106 14.96 -12.63 2.23
C VAL A 106 13.69 -11.90 1.84
N VAL A 107 13.48 -10.68 2.39
CA VAL A 107 12.29 -9.86 2.06
C VAL A 107 12.26 -9.54 0.57
N GLU A 108 13.39 -9.12 -0.01
CA GLU A 108 13.49 -8.80 -1.44
C GLU A 108 13.20 -10.02 -2.32
N GLU A 109 13.75 -11.18 -2.01
CA GLU A 109 13.56 -12.40 -2.79
C GLU A 109 12.08 -12.81 -2.83
N VAL A 110 11.42 -12.85 -1.68
CA VAL A 110 10.00 -13.21 -1.59
C VAL A 110 9.12 -12.17 -2.27
N ALA A 111 9.39 -10.88 -2.01
CA ALA A 111 8.61 -9.77 -2.57
C ALA A 111 8.77 -9.64 -4.09
N ALA A 112 9.96 -9.90 -4.64
CA ALA A 112 10.20 -9.88 -6.08
C ALA A 112 9.30 -10.89 -6.84
N GLY A 113 9.08 -12.07 -6.25
CA GLY A 113 8.14 -13.07 -6.78
C GLY A 113 6.69 -12.59 -6.85
N ALA A 114 6.35 -11.53 -6.12
CA ALA A 114 5.03 -10.91 -6.07
C ALA A 114 4.94 -9.56 -6.82
N GLY A 115 5.98 -9.19 -7.58
CA GLY A 115 6.00 -7.96 -8.39
C GLY A 115 6.46 -6.71 -7.64
N PHE A 116 7.16 -6.86 -6.50
CA PHE A 116 7.81 -5.73 -5.84
C PHE A 116 9.22 -5.51 -6.42
N GLY A 117 9.61 -4.23 -6.46
CA GLY A 117 10.99 -3.84 -6.80
C GLY A 117 11.96 -4.06 -5.64
N GLY A 118 13.22 -3.67 -5.85
CA GLY A 118 14.25 -3.75 -4.82
C GLY A 118 13.98 -2.84 -3.63
N ALA A 119 14.65 -3.14 -2.51
CA ALA A 119 14.52 -2.40 -1.27
C ALA A 119 15.17 -1.01 -1.36
N GLU A 120 14.41 0.01 -1.01
CA GLU A 120 14.88 1.38 -0.82
C GLU A 120 15.14 1.60 0.68
N THR A 121 16.37 1.96 1.04
CA THR A 121 16.72 2.24 2.44
C THR A 121 16.12 3.58 2.89
N VAL A 122 15.32 3.54 3.94
CA VAL A 122 14.72 4.73 4.58
C VAL A 122 15.52 5.14 5.81
N VAL A 123 15.90 4.17 6.65
CA VAL A 123 16.73 4.35 7.84
C VAL A 123 17.82 3.28 7.87
N ASP A 124 19.04 3.70 8.18
CA ASP A 124 20.17 2.79 8.39
C ASP A 124 21.10 3.36 9.47
N GLN A 125 20.83 2.99 10.72
CA GLN A 125 21.58 3.40 11.90
C GLN A 125 21.72 2.20 12.85
N PRO A 126 22.77 2.15 13.67
CA PRO A 126 22.93 1.06 14.64
C PRO A 126 21.68 0.85 15.51
N GLY A 127 21.09 -0.33 15.46
CA GLY A 127 19.87 -0.70 16.19
C GLY A 127 18.58 -0.13 15.61
N GLN A 128 18.63 0.55 14.46
CA GLN A 128 17.44 1.10 13.80
C GLN A 128 17.59 1.07 12.29
N HIS A 129 16.81 0.23 11.63
CA HIS A 129 16.82 0.09 10.18
C HIS A 129 15.41 0.05 9.62
N GLU A 130 15.21 0.54 8.40
CA GLU A 130 13.96 0.45 7.67
C GLU A 130 14.21 0.46 6.17
N VAL A 131 13.52 -0.42 5.46
CA VAL A 131 13.45 -0.46 4.00
C VAL A 131 12.00 -0.41 3.54
N VAL A 132 11.80 0.10 2.33
CA VAL A 132 10.52 0.14 1.62
C VAL A 132 10.70 -0.50 0.25
N LEU A 133 9.79 -1.39 -0.11
CA LEU A 133 9.71 -1.97 -1.44
C LEU A 133 8.38 -1.52 -2.09
N ARG A 134 8.46 -1.07 -3.34
CA ARG A 134 7.29 -0.62 -4.11
C ARG A 134 6.86 -1.74 -5.03
N GLY A 135 5.58 -2.08 -4.95
CA GLY A 135 4.95 -3.07 -5.82
C GLY A 135 4.12 -2.44 -6.93
N GLU A 136 3.47 -3.29 -7.70
CA GLU A 136 2.51 -2.86 -8.70
C GLU A 136 1.29 -2.18 -8.05
N ARG A 137 0.60 -1.31 -8.80
CA ARG A 137 -0.65 -0.65 -8.41
C ARG A 137 -0.55 0.08 -7.06
N GLU A 138 0.56 0.81 -6.87
CA GLU A 138 0.86 1.62 -5.68
C GLU A 138 0.94 0.81 -4.36
N SER A 139 1.09 -0.53 -4.42
CA SER A 139 1.29 -1.33 -3.22
C SER A 139 2.68 -1.08 -2.60
N LEU A 140 2.76 -1.14 -1.27
CA LEU A 140 4.00 -0.92 -0.52
C LEU A 140 4.22 -2.06 0.48
N LEU A 141 5.49 -2.45 0.62
CA LEU A 141 5.97 -3.28 1.72
C LEU A 141 6.98 -2.47 2.53
N ARG A 142 6.74 -2.36 3.83
CA ARG A 142 7.68 -1.77 4.79
C ARG A 142 8.20 -2.85 5.72
N PHE A 143 9.51 -2.92 5.83
CA PHE A 143 10.18 -3.78 6.79
C PHE A 143 11.18 -2.96 7.59
N GLY A 144 11.05 -2.97 8.90
CA GLY A 144 11.90 -2.18 9.76
C GLY A 144 12.17 -2.85 11.10
N THR A 145 13.20 -2.42 11.79
CA THR A 145 13.59 -2.88 13.11
C THR A 145 14.04 -1.74 14.00
N THR A 146 13.67 -1.84 15.27
CA THR A 146 14.18 -1.06 16.41
C THR A 146 14.24 -2.02 17.60
N LYS A 147 13.55 -1.74 18.69
CA LYS A 147 13.34 -2.70 19.79
C LYS A 147 12.59 -3.96 19.31
N ASN A 148 11.67 -3.79 18.39
CA ASN A 148 10.94 -4.85 17.71
C ASN A 148 11.10 -4.65 16.20
N ALA A 149 11.00 -5.71 15.41
CA ALA A 149 10.86 -5.54 13.98
C ALA A 149 9.37 -5.49 13.59
N THR A 150 9.09 -4.85 12.46
CA THR A 150 7.74 -4.71 11.91
C THR A 150 7.72 -5.01 10.42
N LEU A 151 6.69 -5.72 10.00
CA LEU A 151 6.39 -5.98 8.59
C LEU A 151 4.97 -5.52 8.30
N ARG A 152 4.84 -4.54 7.41
CA ARG A 152 3.54 -4.01 6.96
C ARG A 152 3.45 -4.03 5.44
N LEU A 153 2.32 -4.48 4.94
CA LEU A 153 1.95 -4.33 3.55
C LEU A 153 0.75 -3.38 3.43
N GLU A 154 0.84 -2.52 2.44
CA GLU A 154 -0.20 -1.60 2.02
C GLU A 154 -0.67 -2.00 0.64
N VAL A 155 -1.97 -2.17 0.50
CA VAL A 155 -2.66 -2.42 -0.76
C VAL A 155 -2.91 -1.06 -1.42
N GLY A 156 -2.55 -0.90 -2.68
CA GLY A 156 -2.85 0.31 -3.42
C GLY A 156 -4.34 0.53 -3.64
N CYS A 157 -4.69 1.45 -4.52
CA CYS A 157 -6.09 1.81 -4.75
C CYS A 157 -6.83 0.76 -5.58
N HIS A 158 -7.96 0.25 -5.08
CA HIS A 158 -8.82 -0.73 -5.75
C HIS A 158 -10.29 -0.45 -5.42
N LEU A 159 -11.20 -0.82 -6.34
CA LEU A 159 -12.62 -0.91 -6.04
C LEU A 159 -12.90 -2.15 -5.18
N THR A 160 -13.93 -2.08 -4.33
CA THR A 160 -14.41 -3.25 -3.60
C THR A 160 -15.15 -4.21 -4.55
N GLU A 161 -15.37 -5.47 -4.16
CA GLU A 161 -16.19 -6.41 -4.95
C GLU A 161 -17.60 -5.87 -5.25
N ARG A 162 -18.13 -5.03 -4.37
CA ARG A 162 -19.45 -4.41 -4.55
C ARG A 162 -19.45 -3.38 -5.66
N ASP A 163 -18.37 -2.61 -5.79
CA ASP A 163 -18.26 -1.47 -6.70
C ASP A 163 -17.57 -1.85 -8.02
N HIS A 164 -17.04 -3.07 -8.07
CA HIS A 164 -16.38 -3.67 -9.23
C HIS A 164 -17.41 -4.45 -10.07
N SER A 165 -18.12 -3.79 -10.98
CA SER A 165 -19.19 -4.37 -11.79
C SER A 165 -18.91 -4.36 -13.30
#